data_98795f1cfa696a78f8f1feb44bf07a6c
#
_entry.id   98795f1cfa696a78f8f1feb44bf07a6c
#
_cell.length_a   1.000
_cell.length_b   1.000
_cell.length_c   1.000
_cell.angle_alpha   90.00
_cell.angle_beta   90.00
_cell.angle_gamma   90.00
#
_symmetry.space_group_name_H-M   'P 1'
#
loop_
_entity.id
_entity.type
_entity.pdbx_description
1 polymer ?
#
loop_
_entity_poly.entity_id
_entity_poly.type
_entity_poly.pdbx_seq_one_letter_code
_entity_poly.pdbx_strand_id
1 'polypeptide(L)'
;MKFKLLITFFILTIFSHSCTQKSKYGKPVEEPSAIVKNIISFLEYRDKNIKLYQEFIGLDSASNIISKETFLKLLSTGSYLPLKLTTNDSTIYYQLNKLEDSVNNDIKTTIKYWGLQEYDYYKLEGTEFPNFKFIDMVGNIYDKASTKGKIVVIKCWFLACLPCVKEMPLLNELRQKYINQKDVLFISLCWDRKNKVDSFLKKNTFIYSTVPDQYKFLTENLALNGYPTHFVLNKDGKIIKKTQDYREMVYALKKLSLP
;
A
#
# COMPACT_ATOMS: atom_id res chain seq x y z
N MET A 1 -21.72 82.69 23.91
CA MET A 1 -20.78 81.60 24.37
C MET A 1 -21.17 80.32 23.64
N LYS A 2 -20.30 79.91 22.64
CA LYS A 2 -20.56 78.66 21.85
C LYS A 2 -19.62 77.57 22.37
N PHE A 3 -20.18 76.54 22.99
CA PHE A 3 -19.46 75.35 23.43
C PHE A 3 -19.22 74.43 22.21
N LYS A 4 -17.98 74.21 21.83
CA LYS A 4 -17.58 73.20 20.84
C LYS A 4 -17.36 71.90 21.58
N LEU A 5 -18.20 70.92 21.31
CA LEU A 5 -18.05 69.55 21.77
C LEU A 5 -17.06 68.81 20.86
N LEU A 6 -15.87 68.46 21.38
CA LEU A 6 -14.87 67.61 20.71
C LEU A 6 -15.24 66.16 20.97
N ILE A 7 -15.70 65.45 19.94
CA ILE A 7 -15.89 64.00 19.97
C ILE A 7 -14.57 63.34 19.56
N THR A 8 -13.85 62.74 20.52
CA THR A 8 -12.65 61.98 20.28
C THR A 8 -13.07 60.56 19.90
N PHE A 9 -12.87 60.22 18.61
CA PHE A 9 -13.10 58.84 18.10
C PHE A 9 -11.93 57.94 18.53
N PHE A 10 -12.20 57.05 19.48
CA PHE A 10 -11.24 56.04 19.92
C PHE A 10 -11.35 54.86 18.95
N ILE A 11 -10.42 54.75 17.98
CA ILE A 11 -10.32 53.62 17.07
C ILE A 11 -9.70 52.47 17.85
N LEU A 12 -10.51 51.51 18.28
CA LEU A 12 -10.09 50.25 18.89
C LEU A 12 -9.59 49.32 17.80
N THR A 13 -8.29 49.34 17.56
CA THR A 13 -7.65 48.35 16.66
C THR A 13 -7.66 46.98 17.33
N ILE A 14 -8.58 46.11 16.92
CA ILE A 14 -8.59 44.69 17.31
C ILE A 14 -7.43 44.02 16.53
N PHE A 15 -6.31 43.89 17.20
CA PHE A 15 -5.26 42.99 16.73
C PHE A 15 -5.77 41.55 16.90
N SER A 16 -6.32 40.99 15.83
CA SER A 16 -6.55 39.53 15.74
C SER A 16 -5.18 38.82 15.72
N HIS A 17 -4.71 38.45 16.89
CA HIS A 17 -3.61 37.50 17.00
C HIS A 17 -4.10 36.15 16.45
N SER A 18 -3.81 35.89 15.17
CA SER A 18 -3.89 34.56 14.62
C SER A 18 -2.85 33.70 15.37
N CYS A 19 -3.31 33.06 16.44
CA CYS A 19 -2.51 32.08 17.15
C CYS A 19 -2.31 30.90 16.20
N THR A 20 -1.21 30.88 15.45
CA THR A 20 -0.77 29.68 14.72
C THR A 20 -0.42 28.64 15.78
N GLN A 21 -1.43 27.86 16.17
CA GLN A 21 -1.24 26.72 17.05
C GLN A 21 -0.24 25.78 16.37
N LYS A 22 0.98 25.70 16.92
CA LYS A 22 2.00 24.75 16.43
C LYS A 22 1.35 23.37 16.45
N SER A 23 1.19 22.76 15.28
CA SER A 23 0.68 21.39 15.20
C SER A 23 1.54 20.48 16.08
N LYS A 24 0.90 19.75 16.99
CA LYS A 24 1.56 18.80 17.90
C LYS A 24 2.38 17.74 17.16
N TYR A 25 1.99 17.41 15.94
CA TYR A 25 2.54 16.31 15.14
C TYR A 25 3.40 16.78 13.96
N GLY A 26 3.70 18.08 13.85
CA GLY A 26 4.49 18.66 12.77
C GLY A 26 3.65 19.32 11.68
N LYS A 27 4.31 19.69 10.58
CA LYS A 27 3.67 20.35 9.42
C LYS A 27 3.72 19.40 8.22
N PRO A 28 2.82 19.55 7.24
CA PRO A 28 2.94 18.83 5.98
C PRO A 28 4.31 19.02 5.34
N VAL A 29 4.89 17.95 4.78
CA VAL A 29 6.18 18.01 4.06
C VAL A 29 6.07 18.77 2.75
N GLU A 30 4.85 18.96 2.25
CA GLU A 30 4.53 19.70 1.04
C GLU A 30 3.13 20.33 1.18
N GLU A 31 2.94 21.52 0.63
CA GLU A 31 1.67 22.25 0.71
C GLU A 31 0.56 21.52 -0.05
N PRO A 32 -0.63 21.33 0.56
CA PRO A 32 -1.74 20.61 -0.07
C PRO A 32 -2.11 21.12 -1.47
N SER A 33 -2.10 22.45 -1.68
CA SER A 33 -2.40 23.07 -2.97
C SER A 33 -1.40 22.70 -4.06
N ALA A 34 -0.13 22.52 -3.72
CA ALA A 34 0.92 22.09 -4.65
C ALA A 34 0.71 20.62 -5.05
N ILE A 35 0.35 19.77 -4.09
CA ILE A 35 0.10 18.34 -4.33
C ILE A 35 -1.07 18.13 -5.29
N VAL A 36 -2.17 18.87 -5.11
CA VAL A 36 -3.39 18.72 -5.94
C VAL A 36 -3.45 19.66 -7.14
N LYS A 37 -2.33 20.31 -7.49
CA LYS A 37 -2.23 21.20 -8.65
C LYS A 37 -2.63 20.50 -9.95
N ASN A 38 -2.21 19.25 -10.13
CA ASN A 38 -2.57 18.36 -11.23
C ASN A 38 -2.33 16.89 -10.83
N ILE A 39 -2.77 15.97 -11.70
CA ILE A 39 -2.66 14.53 -11.41
C ILE A 39 -1.22 14.05 -11.28
N ILE A 40 -0.29 14.60 -12.07
CA ILE A 40 1.13 14.22 -12.03
C ILE A 40 1.74 14.61 -10.68
N SER A 41 1.52 15.84 -10.21
CA SER A 41 2.00 16.31 -8.91
C SER A 41 1.49 15.42 -7.78
N PHE A 42 0.21 14.99 -7.83
CA PHE A 42 -0.35 14.06 -6.84
C PHE A 42 0.35 12.69 -6.89
N LEU A 43 0.53 12.11 -8.07
CA LEU A 43 1.17 10.80 -8.22
C LEU A 43 2.62 10.82 -7.73
N GLU A 44 3.39 11.84 -8.08
CA GLU A 44 4.77 12.03 -7.62
C GLU A 44 4.85 12.17 -6.10
N TYR A 45 3.99 13.01 -5.53
CA TYR A 45 3.89 13.17 -4.08
C TYR A 45 3.57 11.83 -3.38
N ARG A 46 2.53 11.11 -3.85
CA ARG A 46 2.13 9.81 -3.31
C ARG A 46 3.29 8.83 -3.35
N ASP A 47 3.91 8.66 -4.51
CA ASP A 47 4.98 7.67 -4.69
C ASP A 47 6.24 8.00 -3.88
N LYS A 48 6.51 9.27 -3.65
CA LYS A 48 7.64 9.73 -2.82
C LYS A 48 7.34 9.62 -1.33
N ASN A 49 6.20 10.11 -0.88
CA ASN A 49 5.96 10.43 0.52
C ASN A 49 5.03 9.45 1.25
N ILE A 50 4.11 8.76 0.55
CA ILE A 50 3.08 7.94 1.21
C ILE A 50 3.42 6.47 1.11
N LYS A 51 3.64 5.83 2.27
CA LYS A 51 4.01 4.42 2.42
C LYS A 51 3.08 3.77 3.44
N LEU A 52 1.79 3.57 3.04
CA LEU A 52 0.74 3.04 3.94
C LEU A 52 1.00 1.59 4.41
N TYR A 53 1.95 0.90 3.75
CA TYR A 53 2.39 -0.44 4.16
C TYR A 53 3.32 -0.44 5.39
N GLN A 54 3.92 0.71 5.72
CA GLN A 54 4.72 0.87 6.92
C GLN A 54 3.83 1.15 8.14
N GLU A 55 4.41 1.02 9.33
CA GLU A 55 3.74 1.49 10.54
C GLU A 55 3.68 3.01 10.54
N PHE A 56 2.50 3.54 10.83
CA PHE A 56 2.28 4.98 10.92
C PHE A 56 1.17 5.31 11.91
N ILE A 57 1.16 6.55 12.37
CA ILE A 57 0.06 7.11 13.17
C ILE A 57 -0.82 7.93 12.22
N GLY A 58 -2.08 7.50 12.08
CA GLY A 58 -3.09 8.22 11.30
C GLY A 58 -3.76 9.30 12.11
N LEU A 59 -3.94 10.47 11.50
CA LEU A 59 -4.65 11.61 12.07
C LEU A 59 -5.83 11.98 11.16
N ASP A 60 -6.95 12.36 11.77
CA ASP A 60 -8.06 13.00 11.05
C ASP A 60 -7.74 14.46 10.70
N SER A 61 -8.68 15.18 10.07
CA SER A 61 -8.50 16.59 9.69
C SER A 61 -8.38 17.55 10.89
N ALA A 62 -8.85 17.12 12.07
CA ALA A 62 -8.75 17.88 13.32
C ALA A 62 -7.51 17.49 14.16
N SER A 63 -6.61 16.69 13.59
CA SER A 63 -5.38 16.16 14.25
C SER A 63 -5.66 15.20 15.41
N ASN A 64 -6.82 14.53 15.45
CA ASN A 64 -7.06 13.44 16.38
C ASN A 64 -6.47 12.15 15.84
N ILE A 65 -5.88 11.33 16.71
CA ILE A 65 -5.38 10.00 16.34
C ILE A 65 -6.56 9.09 16.01
N ILE A 66 -6.48 8.43 14.85
CA ILE A 66 -7.49 7.46 14.38
C ILE A 66 -6.80 6.13 14.05
N SER A 67 -7.57 5.03 14.10
CA SER A 67 -7.07 3.71 13.71
C SER A 67 -6.69 3.67 12.22
N LYS A 68 -5.76 2.77 11.85
CA LYS A 68 -5.40 2.53 10.43
C LYS A 68 -6.63 2.17 9.60
N GLU A 69 -7.54 1.37 10.15
CA GLU A 69 -8.79 1.02 9.48
C GLU A 69 -9.64 2.27 9.17
N THR A 70 -9.88 3.12 10.17
CA THR A 70 -10.62 4.37 9.98
C THR A 70 -9.94 5.28 8.97
N PHE A 71 -8.61 5.39 9.04
CA PHE A 71 -7.82 6.18 8.09
C PHE A 71 -8.02 5.70 6.64
N LEU A 72 -7.87 4.40 6.38
CA LEU A 72 -8.04 3.81 5.05
C LEU A 72 -9.48 3.89 4.56
N LYS A 73 -10.46 3.71 5.45
CA LYS A 73 -11.88 3.88 5.14
C LYS A 73 -12.22 5.30 4.71
N LEU A 74 -11.69 6.31 5.40
CA LEU A 74 -11.85 7.72 5.01
C LEU A 74 -11.15 8.02 3.69
N LEU A 75 -9.93 7.52 3.49
CA LEU A 75 -9.18 7.68 2.25
C LEU A 75 -9.95 7.09 1.06
N SER A 76 -10.61 5.94 1.22
CA SER A 76 -11.39 5.26 0.18
C SER A 76 -12.61 6.03 -0.30
N THR A 77 -13.01 7.09 0.41
CA THR A 77 -14.09 7.98 -0.06
C THR A 77 -13.65 8.87 -1.22
N GLY A 78 -12.33 9.10 -1.39
CA GLY A 78 -11.78 10.07 -2.34
C GLY A 78 -11.89 11.53 -1.90
N SER A 79 -12.39 11.76 -0.68
CA SER A 79 -12.64 13.12 -0.14
C SER A 79 -11.46 13.65 0.69
N TYR A 80 -10.42 12.86 0.88
CA TYR A 80 -9.29 13.20 1.74
C TYR A 80 -7.96 12.94 1.05
N LEU A 81 -7.03 13.89 1.20
CA LEU A 81 -5.63 13.78 0.79
C LEU A 81 -4.79 13.38 2.02
N PRO A 82 -4.03 12.28 1.98
CA PRO A 82 -3.12 11.95 3.06
C PRO A 82 -1.88 12.85 2.99
N LEU A 83 -1.60 13.60 4.03
CA LEU A 83 -0.44 14.46 4.18
C LEU A 83 0.59 13.80 5.09
N LYS A 84 1.79 13.56 4.59
CA LYS A 84 2.93 13.20 5.44
C LYS A 84 3.35 14.43 6.24
N LEU A 85 3.53 14.26 7.56
CA LEU A 85 3.99 15.35 8.43
C LEU A 85 5.50 15.24 8.66
N THR A 86 6.15 16.41 8.83
CA THR A 86 7.55 16.49 9.30
C THR A 86 7.57 16.19 10.79
N THR A 87 8.48 15.30 11.22
CA THR A 87 8.65 14.92 12.62
C THR A 87 10.11 15.06 13.05
N ASN A 88 10.35 15.22 14.34
CA ASN A 88 11.68 15.26 14.91
C ASN A 88 12.20 13.88 15.31
N ASP A 89 11.35 12.85 15.18
CA ASP A 89 11.64 11.44 15.49
C ASP A 89 11.45 10.56 14.26
N SER A 90 11.61 9.24 14.42
CA SER A 90 11.42 8.26 13.34
C SER A 90 9.96 7.89 13.10
N THR A 91 9.01 8.46 13.85
CA THR A 91 7.58 8.13 13.73
C THR A 91 7.00 8.73 12.45
N ILE A 92 6.29 7.93 11.69
CA ILE A 92 5.59 8.39 10.49
C ILE A 92 4.18 8.83 10.89
N TYR A 93 3.84 10.08 10.60
CA TYR A 93 2.48 10.60 10.78
C TYR A 93 1.89 10.94 9.42
N TYR A 94 0.66 10.48 9.21
CA TYR A 94 -0.17 10.90 8.07
C TYR A 94 -1.43 11.58 8.59
N GLN A 95 -1.70 12.79 8.11
CA GLN A 95 -2.94 13.52 8.41
C GLN A 95 -3.86 13.51 7.19
N LEU A 96 -5.14 13.22 7.40
CA LEU A 96 -6.16 13.34 6.37
C LEU A 96 -6.60 14.80 6.24
N ASN A 97 -6.30 15.41 5.10
CA ASN A 97 -6.74 16.74 4.74
C ASN A 97 -7.99 16.65 3.86
N LYS A 98 -9.09 17.22 4.30
CA LYS A 98 -10.32 17.23 3.49
C LYS A 98 -10.11 18.04 2.22
N LEU A 99 -10.44 17.46 1.08
CA LEU A 99 -10.32 18.12 -0.21
C LEU A 99 -11.47 19.10 -0.42
N GLU A 100 -11.16 20.25 -0.98
CA GLU A 100 -12.16 21.22 -1.42
C GLU A 100 -12.91 20.74 -2.66
N ASP A 101 -14.12 21.26 -2.87
CA ASP A 101 -14.93 20.91 -4.05
C ASP A 101 -14.28 21.32 -5.37
N SER A 102 -13.46 22.37 -5.35
CA SER A 102 -12.70 22.89 -6.49
C SER A 102 -11.58 21.97 -7.00
N VAL A 103 -11.13 20.95 -6.20
CA VAL A 103 -10.09 20.02 -6.62
C VAL A 103 -10.58 19.15 -7.77
N ASN A 104 -9.73 18.98 -8.79
CA ASN A 104 -10.00 18.20 -9.99
C ASN A 104 -10.54 16.79 -9.66
N ASN A 105 -11.62 16.40 -10.36
CA ASN A 105 -12.27 15.10 -10.16
C ASN A 105 -11.39 13.91 -10.48
N ASP A 106 -10.43 14.02 -11.40
CA ASP A 106 -9.51 12.92 -11.72
C ASP A 106 -8.60 12.60 -10.53
N ILE A 107 -8.17 13.62 -9.77
CA ILE A 107 -7.41 13.46 -8.54
C ILE A 107 -8.27 12.76 -7.49
N LYS A 108 -9.50 13.26 -7.23
CA LYS A 108 -10.44 12.65 -6.27
C LYS A 108 -10.73 11.20 -6.61
N THR A 109 -10.97 10.92 -7.89
CA THR A 109 -11.23 9.57 -8.41
C THR A 109 -10.02 8.65 -8.24
N THR A 110 -8.81 9.15 -8.52
CA THR A 110 -7.57 8.39 -8.34
C THR A 110 -7.32 8.08 -6.87
N ILE A 111 -7.53 9.05 -5.97
CA ILE A 111 -7.43 8.84 -4.52
C ILE A 111 -8.45 7.79 -4.06
N LYS A 112 -9.69 7.87 -4.55
CA LYS A 112 -10.77 6.94 -4.21
C LYS A 112 -10.40 5.51 -4.57
N TYR A 113 -9.99 5.26 -5.82
CA TYR A 113 -9.65 3.90 -6.27
C TYR A 113 -8.42 3.34 -5.54
N TRP A 114 -7.40 4.17 -5.36
CA TRP A 114 -6.25 3.78 -4.55
C TRP A 114 -6.65 3.48 -3.10
N GLY A 115 -7.40 4.37 -2.46
CA GLY A 115 -7.87 4.16 -1.08
C GLY A 115 -8.76 2.93 -0.92
N LEU A 116 -9.64 2.64 -1.90
CA LEU A 116 -10.45 1.41 -1.94
C LEU A 116 -9.53 0.17 -2.00
N GLN A 117 -8.53 0.18 -2.87
CA GLN A 117 -7.58 -0.93 -3.00
C GLN A 117 -6.81 -1.17 -1.69
N GLU A 118 -6.27 -0.10 -1.07
CA GLU A 118 -5.55 -0.20 0.21
C GLU A 118 -6.45 -0.73 1.33
N TYR A 119 -7.69 -0.25 1.41
CA TYR A 119 -8.65 -0.71 2.41
C TYR A 119 -9.07 -2.16 2.18
N ASP A 120 -9.32 -2.57 0.94
CA ASP A 120 -9.66 -3.96 0.61
C ASP A 120 -8.50 -4.91 0.89
N TYR A 121 -7.27 -4.51 0.63
CA TYR A 121 -6.09 -5.31 0.96
C TYR A 121 -5.88 -5.40 2.48
N TYR A 122 -6.07 -4.29 3.21
CA TYR A 122 -5.99 -4.26 4.66
C TYR A 122 -7.01 -5.21 5.33
N LYS A 123 -8.24 -5.28 4.82
CA LYS A 123 -9.26 -6.19 5.36
C LYS A 123 -8.89 -7.67 5.25
N LEU A 124 -7.99 -8.03 4.36
CA LEU A 124 -7.50 -9.41 4.22
C LEU A 124 -6.38 -9.72 5.22
N GLU A 125 -5.72 -8.73 5.80
CA GLU A 125 -4.64 -8.95 6.77
C GLU A 125 -5.18 -9.71 8.00
N GLY A 126 -4.49 -10.79 8.39
CA GLY A 126 -4.89 -11.68 9.48
C GLY A 126 -5.92 -12.75 9.11
N THR A 127 -6.54 -12.71 7.92
CA THR A 127 -7.45 -13.76 7.45
C THR A 127 -6.69 -14.97 6.91
N GLU A 128 -7.34 -16.13 6.85
CA GLU A 128 -6.75 -17.31 6.24
C GLU A 128 -6.66 -17.20 4.71
N PHE A 129 -5.53 -17.66 4.15
CA PHE A 129 -5.44 -17.83 2.70
C PHE A 129 -6.38 -18.97 2.26
N PRO A 130 -7.09 -18.87 1.12
CA PRO A 130 -8.01 -19.90 0.65
C PRO A 130 -7.36 -21.29 0.59
N ASN A 131 -8.16 -22.35 0.72
CA ASN A 131 -7.68 -23.71 0.58
C ASN A 131 -7.06 -23.94 -0.80
N PHE A 132 -5.91 -24.61 -0.84
CA PHE A 132 -5.18 -24.86 -2.07
C PHE A 132 -4.47 -26.21 -2.06
N LYS A 133 -4.22 -26.72 -3.25
CA LYS A 133 -3.27 -27.79 -3.54
C LYS A 133 -2.58 -27.46 -4.86
N PHE A 134 -1.36 -26.97 -4.76
CA PHE A 134 -0.56 -26.57 -5.92
C PHE A 134 0.46 -27.63 -6.26
N ILE A 135 0.70 -27.87 -7.55
CA ILE A 135 1.74 -28.77 -8.06
C ILE A 135 2.63 -27.93 -8.97
N ASP A 136 3.90 -27.81 -8.62
CA ASP A 136 4.83 -27.01 -9.42
C ASP A 136 5.30 -27.74 -10.69
N MET A 137 6.12 -27.07 -11.48
CA MET A 137 6.63 -27.60 -12.77
C MET A 137 7.40 -28.90 -12.62
N VAL A 138 8.01 -29.19 -11.46
CA VAL A 138 8.81 -30.37 -11.18
C VAL A 138 8.10 -31.42 -10.33
N GLY A 139 6.83 -31.18 -9.96
CA GLY A 139 5.97 -32.14 -9.26
C GLY A 139 5.92 -31.99 -7.73
N ASN A 140 6.53 -30.95 -7.15
CA ASN A 140 6.37 -30.68 -5.72
C ASN A 140 4.93 -30.24 -5.40
N ILE A 141 4.41 -30.72 -4.28
CA ILE A 141 3.05 -30.41 -3.81
C ILE A 141 3.12 -29.41 -2.67
N TYR A 142 2.33 -28.34 -2.79
CA TYR A 142 2.14 -27.32 -1.78
C TYR A 142 0.64 -27.28 -1.38
N ASP A 143 0.38 -27.48 -0.11
CA ASP A 143 -0.93 -27.42 0.52
C ASP A 143 -0.82 -26.87 1.96
N LYS A 144 -1.91 -26.76 2.69
CA LYS A 144 -1.89 -26.29 4.08
C LYS A 144 -0.97 -27.12 4.99
N ALA A 145 -0.87 -28.44 4.77
CA ALA A 145 -0.05 -29.30 5.60
C ALA A 145 1.45 -29.10 5.32
N SER A 146 1.83 -29.08 4.04
CA SER A 146 3.24 -28.93 3.61
C SER A 146 3.80 -27.51 3.84
N THR A 147 2.93 -26.50 3.95
CA THR A 147 3.32 -25.11 4.20
C THR A 147 3.18 -24.67 5.67
N LYS A 148 2.63 -25.52 6.54
CA LYS A 148 2.52 -25.24 7.97
C LYS A 148 3.89 -24.96 8.60
N GLY A 149 3.96 -23.92 9.42
CA GLY A 149 5.20 -23.48 10.07
C GLY A 149 6.18 -22.75 9.14
N LYS A 150 5.77 -22.41 7.93
CA LYS A 150 6.60 -21.70 6.95
C LYS A 150 6.00 -20.34 6.58
N ILE A 151 6.86 -19.38 6.32
CA ILE A 151 6.48 -18.13 5.67
C ILE A 151 6.36 -18.43 4.18
N VAL A 152 5.25 -18.03 3.55
CA VAL A 152 5.02 -18.27 2.13
C VAL A 152 4.87 -16.97 1.37
N VAL A 153 5.74 -16.73 0.40
CA VAL A 153 5.66 -15.63 -0.54
C VAL A 153 5.06 -16.16 -1.84
N ILE A 154 3.91 -15.62 -2.23
CA ILE A 154 3.21 -16.03 -3.44
C ILE A 154 3.22 -14.88 -4.44
N LYS A 155 3.61 -15.15 -5.68
CA LYS A 155 3.47 -14.27 -6.84
C LYS A 155 2.38 -14.80 -7.76
N CYS A 156 1.41 -13.96 -8.11
CA CYS A 156 0.37 -14.26 -9.11
C CYS A 156 0.66 -13.50 -10.40
N TRP A 157 0.67 -14.20 -11.55
CA TRP A 157 1.10 -13.62 -12.81
C TRP A 157 0.58 -14.39 -14.03
N PHE A 158 0.83 -13.87 -15.23
CA PHE A 158 0.62 -14.54 -16.51
C PHE A 158 1.70 -14.14 -17.53
N LEU A 159 1.90 -14.92 -18.59
CA LEU A 159 3.01 -14.77 -19.54
C LEU A 159 3.02 -13.43 -20.27
N ALA A 160 1.85 -12.91 -20.64
CA ALA A 160 1.73 -11.63 -21.35
C ALA A 160 1.76 -10.40 -20.43
N CYS A 161 1.90 -10.61 -19.11
CA CYS A 161 1.99 -9.53 -18.11
C CYS A 161 3.41 -8.93 -18.11
N LEU A 162 3.64 -7.90 -18.91
CA LEU A 162 4.95 -7.25 -19.02
C LEU A 162 5.51 -6.76 -17.67
N PRO A 163 4.75 -6.10 -16.77
CA PRO A 163 5.25 -5.73 -15.44
C PRO A 163 5.67 -6.94 -14.61
N CYS A 164 4.90 -8.05 -14.69
CA CYS A 164 5.21 -9.27 -13.97
C CYS A 164 6.54 -9.90 -14.40
N VAL A 165 6.84 -9.84 -15.69
CA VAL A 165 8.10 -10.37 -16.25
C VAL A 165 9.27 -9.46 -15.90
N LYS A 166 9.07 -8.13 -16.00
CA LYS A 166 10.11 -7.14 -15.67
C LYS A 166 10.59 -7.20 -14.22
N GLU A 167 9.76 -7.62 -13.27
CA GLU A 167 10.17 -7.72 -11.86
C GLU A 167 10.85 -9.05 -11.50
N MET A 168 10.82 -10.08 -12.38
CA MET A 168 11.40 -11.40 -12.10
C MET A 168 12.89 -11.36 -11.67
N PRO A 169 13.77 -10.54 -12.26
CA PRO A 169 15.15 -10.43 -11.79
C PRO A 169 15.24 -10.00 -10.31
N LEU A 170 14.46 -9.00 -9.89
CA LEU A 170 14.41 -8.53 -8.50
C LEU A 170 13.87 -9.61 -7.55
N LEU A 171 12.90 -10.39 -8.00
CA LEU A 171 12.35 -11.52 -7.25
C LEU A 171 13.36 -12.67 -7.12
N ASN A 172 14.15 -12.92 -8.16
CA ASN A 172 15.25 -13.89 -8.11
C ASN A 172 16.31 -13.46 -7.10
N GLU A 173 16.73 -12.21 -7.11
CA GLU A 173 17.66 -11.66 -6.11
C GLU A 173 17.11 -11.79 -4.70
N LEU A 174 15.81 -11.48 -4.51
CA LEU A 174 15.16 -11.67 -3.22
C LEU A 174 15.21 -13.13 -2.79
N ARG A 175 14.81 -14.07 -3.65
CA ARG A 175 14.82 -15.50 -3.36
C ARG A 175 16.23 -16.02 -3.00
N GLN A 176 17.28 -15.50 -3.64
CA GLN A 176 18.67 -15.87 -3.32
C GLN A 176 19.07 -15.44 -1.89
N LYS A 177 18.60 -14.30 -1.40
CA LYS A 177 18.86 -13.85 -0.03
C LYS A 177 18.27 -14.79 1.03
N TYR A 178 17.23 -15.55 0.67
CA TYR A 178 16.56 -16.52 1.53
C TYR A 178 16.89 -17.97 1.19
N ILE A 179 17.93 -18.25 0.37
CA ILE A 179 18.22 -19.59 -0.13
C ILE A 179 18.48 -20.61 0.98
N ASN A 180 19.10 -20.18 2.09
CA ASN A 180 19.44 -21.00 3.24
C ASN A 180 18.32 -21.05 4.31
N GLN A 181 17.23 -20.31 4.14
CA GLN A 181 16.10 -20.27 5.07
C GLN A 181 15.02 -21.25 4.61
N LYS A 182 15.08 -22.48 5.18
CA LYS A 182 14.17 -23.59 4.80
C LYS A 182 12.72 -23.35 5.20
N ASP A 183 12.48 -22.42 6.10
CA ASP A 183 11.14 -22.02 6.57
C ASP A 183 10.54 -20.86 5.77
N VAL A 184 11.17 -20.43 4.66
CA VAL A 184 10.62 -19.43 3.74
C VAL A 184 10.45 -20.06 2.36
N LEU A 185 9.22 -20.12 1.89
CA LEU A 185 8.85 -20.65 0.57
C LEU A 185 8.51 -19.52 -0.39
N PHE A 186 8.94 -19.68 -1.63
CA PHE A 186 8.64 -18.76 -2.72
C PHE A 186 7.92 -19.53 -3.83
N ILE A 187 6.63 -19.28 -4.01
CA ILE A 187 5.74 -19.95 -4.95
C ILE A 187 5.23 -18.93 -5.97
N SER A 188 5.16 -19.31 -7.24
CA SER A 188 4.54 -18.45 -8.25
C SER A 188 3.36 -19.17 -8.90
N LEU A 189 2.20 -18.55 -8.87
CA LEU A 189 0.97 -19.05 -9.47
C LEU A 189 0.81 -18.41 -10.84
N CYS A 190 1.00 -19.20 -11.89
CA CYS A 190 0.87 -18.76 -13.25
C CYS A 190 -0.49 -19.14 -13.83
N TRP A 191 -1.18 -18.16 -14.39
CA TRP A 191 -2.44 -18.34 -15.11
C TRP A 191 -2.36 -19.33 -16.27
N ASP A 192 -1.22 -19.29 -17.01
CA ASP A 192 -1.07 -20.01 -18.27
C ASP A 192 -0.84 -21.51 -18.10
N ARG A 193 -1.11 -22.26 -19.19
CA ARG A 193 -0.95 -23.71 -19.24
C ARG A 193 0.50 -24.14 -19.12
N LYS A 194 0.72 -25.34 -18.53
CA LYS A 194 2.02 -25.91 -18.25
C LYS A 194 2.99 -25.88 -19.43
N ASN A 195 2.54 -26.27 -20.65
CA ASN A 195 3.39 -26.29 -21.84
C ASN A 195 3.87 -24.89 -22.27
N LYS A 196 3.04 -23.85 -22.11
CA LYS A 196 3.43 -22.47 -22.41
C LYS A 196 4.40 -21.94 -21.35
N VAL A 197 4.15 -22.24 -20.08
CA VAL A 197 5.03 -21.85 -18.96
C VAL A 197 6.39 -22.53 -19.12
N ASP A 198 6.46 -23.82 -19.49
CA ASP A 198 7.71 -24.52 -19.76
C ASP A 198 8.53 -23.84 -20.86
N SER A 199 7.88 -23.52 -21.99
CA SER A 199 8.54 -22.83 -23.10
C SER A 199 9.04 -21.44 -22.73
N PHE A 200 8.34 -20.72 -21.84
CA PHE A 200 8.74 -19.42 -21.33
C PHE A 200 9.96 -19.53 -20.38
N LEU A 201 9.92 -20.47 -19.41
CA LEU A 201 10.98 -20.65 -18.42
C LEU A 201 12.30 -21.14 -19.04
N LYS A 202 12.28 -21.83 -20.18
CA LYS A 202 13.49 -22.15 -20.96
C LYS A 202 14.23 -20.92 -21.48
N LYS A 203 13.53 -19.79 -21.62
CA LYS A 203 14.09 -18.54 -22.15
C LYS A 203 14.25 -17.45 -21.08
N ASN A 204 13.60 -17.61 -19.93
CA ASN A 204 13.56 -16.61 -18.86
C ASN A 204 13.84 -17.28 -17.52
N THR A 205 14.88 -16.85 -16.85
CA THR A 205 15.23 -17.38 -15.52
C THR A 205 14.24 -16.86 -14.47
N PHE A 206 13.52 -17.79 -13.86
CA PHE A 206 12.68 -17.49 -12.69
C PHE A 206 12.76 -18.64 -11.68
N ILE A 207 13.27 -18.36 -10.47
CA ILE A 207 13.67 -19.39 -9.49
C ILE A 207 12.63 -19.63 -8.37
N TYR A 208 11.43 -19.03 -8.47
CA TYR A 208 10.31 -19.41 -7.63
C TYR A 208 9.76 -20.76 -8.08
N SER A 209 9.24 -21.56 -7.16
CA SER A 209 8.49 -22.78 -7.50
C SER A 209 7.26 -22.40 -8.31
N THR A 210 7.31 -22.58 -9.61
CA THR A 210 6.24 -22.13 -10.53
C THR A 210 5.16 -23.17 -10.67
N VAL A 211 3.92 -22.81 -10.39
CA VAL A 211 2.70 -23.61 -10.50
C VAL A 211 1.89 -23.10 -11.69
N PRO A 212 1.77 -23.88 -12.77
CA PRO A 212 1.02 -23.51 -13.97
C PRO A 212 -0.49 -23.78 -13.78
N ASP A 213 -1.29 -23.43 -14.80
CA ASP A 213 -2.72 -23.75 -14.91
C ASP A 213 -3.60 -23.15 -13.77
N GLN A 214 -3.22 -21.97 -13.22
CA GLN A 214 -3.88 -21.39 -12.05
C GLN A 214 -4.99 -20.37 -12.39
N TYR A 215 -5.43 -20.28 -13.65
CA TYR A 215 -6.47 -19.32 -14.07
C TYR A 215 -7.66 -19.27 -13.11
N LYS A 216 -8.31 -20.43 -12.89
CA LYS A 216 -9.51 -20.51 -12.07
C LYS A 216 -9.26 -20.10 -10.61
N PHE A 217 -8.15 -20.55 -10.01
CA PHE A 217 -7.82 -20.20 -8.65
C PHE A 217 -7.56 -18.69 -8.49
N LEU A 218 -6.87 -18.07 -9.44
CA LEU A 218 -6.56 -16.64 -9.40
C LEU A 218 -7.83 -15.78 -9.60
N THR A 219 -8.76 -16.20 -10.45
CA THR A 219 -9.96 -15.41 -10.78
C THR A 219 -11.14 -15.66 -9.85
N GLU A 220 -11.36 -16.90 -9.39
CA GLU A 220 -12.52 -17.28 -8.59
C GLU A 220 -12.21 -17.31 -7.08
N ASN A 221 -11.09 -17.96 -6.67
CA ASN A 221 -10.76 -18.08 -5.24
C ASN A 221 -10.09 -16.83 -4.68
N LEU A 222 -9.18 -16.20 -5.45
CA LEU A 222 -8.48 -14.98 -5.03
C LEU A 222 -9.15 -13.71 -5.56
N ALA A 223 -10.10 -13.82 -6.50
CA ALA A 223 -10.81 -12.71 -7.14
C ALA A 223 -9.87 -11.59 -7.58
N LEU A 224 -8.76 -11.95 -8.24
CA LEU A 224 -7.75 -10.99 -8.67
C LEU A 224 -8.23 -10.19 -9.87
N ASN A 225 -8.09 -8.86 -9.79
CA ASN A 225 -8.42 -7.90 -10.84
C ASN A 225 -7.20 -7.15 -11.37
N GLY A 226 -5.98 -7.48 -10.89
CA GLY A 226 -4.74 -6.83 -11.31
C GLY A 226 -3.51 -7.70 -11.10
N TYR A 227 -2.48 -7.48 -11.93
CA TYR A 227 -1.22 -8.21 -11.93
C TYR A 227 -0.03 -7.27 -12.16
N PRO A 228 1.16 -7.53 -11.54
CA PRO A 228 1.39 -8.63 -10.60
C PRO A 228 0.58 -8.47 -9.32
N THR A 229 0.27 -9.58 -8.63
CA THR A 229 -0.23 -9.55 -7.25
C THR A 229 0.63 -10.47 -6.40
N HIS A 230 1.00 -10.00 -5.22
CA HIS A 230 1.79 -10.75 -4.25
C HIS A 230 1.00 -10.98 -2.97
N PHE A 231 1.23 -12.13 -2.35
CA PHE A 231 0.79 -12.42 -0.98
C PHE A 231 2.00 -12.81 -0.13
N VAL A 232 2.01 -12.39 1.11
CA VAL A 232 2.92 -12.87 2.14
C VAL A 232 2.08 -13.51 3.23
N LEU A 233 2.31 -14.80 3.49
CA LEU A 233 1.62 -15.57 4.53
C LEU A 233 2.57 -15.83 5.68
N ASN A 234 2.04 -15.79 6.90
CA ASN A 234 2.79 -16.18 8.09
C ASN A 234 2.82 -17.70 8.27
N LYS A 235 3.50 -18.17 9.34
CA LYS A 235 3.67 -19.60 9.66
C LYS A 235 2.35 -20.34 9.94
N ASP A 236 1.27 -19.61 10.22
CA ASP A 236 -0.07 -20.16 10.44
C ASP A 236 -0.93 -20.18 9.16
N GLY A 237 -0.38 -19.70 8.03
CA GLY A 237 -1.10 -19.62 6.75
C GLY A 237 -2.03 -18.41 6.62
N LYS A 238 -1.91 -17.41 7.53
CA LYS A 238 -2.68 -16.18 7.47
C LYS A 238 -2.02 -15.15 6.57
N ILE A 239 -2.82 -14.40 5.84
CA ILE A 239 -2.37 -13.31 4.98
C ILE A 239 -1.83 -12.18 5.86
N ILE A 240 -0.56 -11.83 5.71
CA ILE A 240 0.06 -10.67 6.33
C ILE A 240 0.04 -9.48 5.40
N LYS A 241 0.16 -9.75 4.08
CA LYS A 241 0.06 -8.71 3.07
C LYS A 241 -0.45 -9.27 1.75
N LYS A 242 -1.38 -8.53 1.12
CA LYS A 242 -1.70 -8.58 -0.30
C LYS A 242 -1.25 -7.25 -0.90
N THR A 243 -0.54 -7.27 -2.04
CA THR A 243 -0.05 -6.06 -2.70
C THR A 243 0.26 -6.29 -4.17
N GLN A 244 0.33 -5.21 -4.93
CA GLN A 244 0.86 -5.18 -6.30
C GLN A 244 2.26 -4.55 -6.37
N ASP A 245 2.81 -4.09 -5.25
CA ASP A 245 4.13 -3.45 -5.16
C ASP A 245 5.16 -4.39 -4.52
N TYR A 246 6.24 -4.66 -5.26
CA TYR A 246 7.39 -5.45 -4.79
C TYR A 246 7.97 -4.95 -3.45
N ARG A 247 8.05 -3.61 -3.25
CA ARG A 247 8.62 -3.00 -2.03
C ARG A 247 7.80 -3.32 -0.79
N GLU A 248 6.47 -3.32 -0.93
CA GLU A 248 5.54 -3.68 0.15
C GLU A 248 5.66 -5.16 0.53
N MET A 249 5.73 -6.04 -0.49
CA MET A 249 5.95 -7.46 -0.28
C MET A 249 7.28 -7.72 0.47
N VAL A 250 8.37 -7.06 0.04
CA VAL A 250 9.67 -7.19 0.71
C VAL A 250 9.63 -6.69 2.15
N TYR A 251 8.94 -5.57 2.40
CA TYR A 251 8.77 -5.04 3.76
C TYR A 251 8.02 -6.05 4.67
N ALA A 252 6.90 -6.60 4.19
CA ALA A 252 6.12 -7.59 4.93
C ALA A 252 6.92 -8.87 5.22
N LEU A 253 7.67 -9.38 4.21
CA LEU A 253 8.53 -10.54 4.38
C LEU A 253 9.62 -10.29 5.43
N LYS A 254 10.30 -9.15 5.36
CA LYS A 254 11.34 -8.80 6.33
C LYS A 254 10.80 -8.75 7.77
N LYS A 255 9.62 -8.17 7.97
CA LYS A 255 8.98 -8.11 9.29
C LYS A 255 8.73 -9.48 9.92
N LEU A 256 8.45 -10.52 9.09
CA LEU A 256 8.21 -11.89 9.54
C LEU A 256 9.50 -12.70 9.72
N SER A 257 10.54 -12.38 8.97
CA SER A 257 11.78 -13.16 8.91
C SER A 257 12.92 -12.61 9.79
N LEU A 258 12.73 -11.43 10.38
CA LEU A 258 13.65 -10.93 11.41
C LEU A 258 13.31 -11.59 12.75
N PRO A 259 14.35 -12.02 13.51
CA PRO A 259 14.17 -12.60 14.85
C PRO A 259 13.61 -11.58 15.84
#